data_c2aa664814d72156bcd06408fc07798e
#
_entry.id   c2aa664814d72156bcd06408fc07798e
#
_cell.length_a   1.000
_cell.length_b   1.000
_cell.length_c   1.000
_cell.angle_alpha   90.00
_cell.angle_beta   90.00
_cell.angle_gamma   90.00
#
_symmetry.space_group_name_H-M   'P 1'
#
loop_
_entity.id
_entity.type
_entity.pdbx_description
1 polymer ?
#
loop_
_entity_poly.entity_id
_entity_poly.type
_entity_poly.pdbx_seq_one_letter_code
_entity_poly.pdbx_strand_id
1 'polypeptide(L)'
;MKQEIETFLRFLEVEKGFSPNTLSAYRNDLAQMAEFMEEELLRGKEAPAWSRVAREHLQRYILEMRKRDYSEATRARKIAAARSFFRFLAEEGKGKDNPAEAISSPRVGRALPRTISIAEVRRLLEEVAQGQGPDTRRDQAMLELLYASGMRVSELVSLDLEDVDTREGYVRCLGKGSRERVIPIHPQACSILEEYSKEARPKLLPLPGDKALFLNHRGQRLTRQGFWQILRGHAQKAGLGKVTPHMLRHSFATHMLSGGADLRSVQELLGHRHISTTQVYTHLTMEQVHRVYDKSHPRAK
;
A
#
# COMPACT_ATOMS: atom_id res chain seq x y z
N MET A 1 -1.47 29.16 10.91
CA MET A 1 -0.89 28.31 9.82
C MET A 1 -1.60 26.97 9.67
N LYS A 2 -2.13 26.35 10.73
CA LYS A 2 -2.81 25.02 10.66
C LYS A 2 -4.16 25.07 9.93
N GLN A 3 -4.92 26.13 10.07
CA GLN A 3 -6.24 26.28 9.45
C GLN A 3 -6.19 26.25 7.92
N GLU A 4 -5.21 26.88 7.31
CA GLU A 4 -5.02 26.90 5.86
C GLU A 4 -4.65 25.52 5.33
N ILE A 5 -3.91 24.70 6.11
CA ILE A 5 -3.63 23.30 5.76
C ILE A 5 -4.91 22.49 5.72
N GLU A 6 -5.80 22.62 6.71
CA GLU A 6 -7.06 21.88 6.72
C GLU A 6 -7.99 22.32 5.57
N THR A 7 -8.02 23.60 5.25
CA THR A 7 -8.76 24.13 4.08
C THR A 7 -8.23 23.52 2.77
N PHE A 8 -6.89 23.48 2.62
CA PHE A 8 -6.27 22.85 1.45
C PHE A 8 -6.56 21.36 1.35
N LEU A 9 -6.48 20.62 2.47
CA LEU A 9 -6.78 19.19 2.47
C LEU A 9 -8.22 18.91 2.08
N ARG A 10 -9.16 19.74 2.54
CA ARG A 10 -10.58 19.65 2.14
C ARG A 10 -10.75 19.94 0.65
N PHE A 11 -10.06 20.95 0.11
CA PHE A 11 -10.03 21.22 -1.32
C PHE A 11 -9.53 20.01 -2.13
N LEU A 12 -8.43 19.38 -1.69
CA LEU A 12 -7.91 18.17 -2.35
C LEU A 12 -8.88 16.98 -2.28
N GLU A 13 -9.61 16.85 -1.18
CA GLU A 13 -10.62 15.80 -1.01
C GLU A 13 -11.80 16.01 -1.94
N VAL A 14 -12.44 17.19 -1.88
CA VAL A 14 -13.71 17.48 -2.56
C VAL A 14 -13.49 17.75 -4.06
N GLU A 15 -12.55 18.64 -4.40
CA GLU A 15 -12.38 19.10 -5.78
C GLU A 15 -11.44 18.20 -6.60
N LYS A 16 -10.46 17.58 -5.96
CA LYS A 16 -9.45 16.77 -6.67
C LYS A 16 -9.60 15.26 -6.45
N GLY A 17 -10.52 14.82 -5.58
CA GLY A 17 -10.79 13.41 -5.32
C GLY A 17 -9.58 12.62 -4.78
N PHE A 18 -8.75 13.26 -3.96
CA PHE A 18 -7.57 12.61 -3.37
C PHE A 18 -8.00 11.51 -2.39
N SER A 19 -7.21 10.43 -2.36
CA SER A 19 -7.49 9.33 -1.44
C SER A 19 -7.20 9.71 0.02
N PRO A 20 -7.89 9.12 1.02
CA PRO A 20 -7.63 9.36 2.44
C PRO A 20 -6.15 9.13 2.83
N ASN A 21 -5.49 8.14 2.23
CA ASN A 21 -4.07 7.88 2.47
C ASN A 21 -3.16 9.02 1.96
N THR A 22 -3.49 9.59 0.80
CA THR A 22 -2.75 10.72 0.24
C THR A 22 -2.96 11.98 1.09
N LEU A 23 -4.20 12.22 1.52
CA LEU A 23 -4.54 13.34 2.40
C LEU A 23 -3.83 13.23 3.75
N SER A 24 -3.81 12.03 4.35
CA SER A 24 -3.07 11.77 5.61
C SER A 24 -1.57 12.01 5.45
N ALA A 25 -0.97 11.57 4.33
CA ALA A 25 0.43 11.81 4.05
C ALA A 25 0.73 13.32 3.88
N TYR A 26 -0.11 14.04 3.14
CA TYR A 26 0.02 15.50 2.95
C TYR A 26 -0.19 16.26 4.25
N ARG A 27 -1.19 15.88 5.07
CA ARG A 27 -1.41 16.46 6.39
C ARG A 27 -0.15 16.40 7.25
N ASN A 28 0.45 15.20 7.35
CA ASN A 28 1.67 15.00 8.13
C ASN A 28 2.86 15.81 7.57
N ASP A 29 3.02 15.84 6.24
CA ASP A 29 4.11 16.57 5.59
C ASP A 29 3.98 18.09 5.79
N LEU A 30 2.77 18.63 5.64
CA LEU A 30 2.48 20.04 5.77
C LEU A 30 2.49 20.49 7.25
N ALA A 31 2.06 19.64 8.19
CA ALA A 31 2.17 19.92 9.61
C ALA A 31 3.63 20.11 10.04
N GLN A 32 4.51 19.19 9.64
CA GLN A 32 5.95 19.32 9.94
C GLN A 32 6.58 20.53 9.26
N MET A 33 6.13 20.90 8.05
CA MET A 33 6.56 22.12 7.40
C MET A 33 6.09 23.37 8.17
N ALA A 34 4.84 23.36 8.64
CA ALA A 34 4.29 24.47 9.42
C ALA A 34 5.07 24.70 10.72
N GLU A 35 5.37 23.63 11.46
CA GLU A 35 6.19 23.71 12.68
C GLU A 35 7.55 24.35 12.40
N PHE A 36 8.21 23.89 11.35
CA PHE A 36 9.51 24.47 10.94
C PHE A 36 9.39 25.95 10.55
N MET A 37 8.36 26.32 9.78
CA MET A 37 8.16 27.70 9.33
C MET A 37 7.78 28.63 10.49
N GLU A 38 6.97 28.17 11.42
CA GLU A 38 6.64 28.91 12.64
C GLU A 38 7.89 29.21 13.45
N GLU A 39 8.80 28.27 13.66
CA GLU A 39 10.06 28.47 14.35
C GLU A 39 10.98 29.46 13.61
N GLU A 40 11.14 29.34 12.30
CA GLU A 40 12.00 30.19 11.48
C GLU A 40 11.51 31.66 11.49
N LEU A 41 10.20 31.86 11.32
CA LEU A 41 9.61 33.21 11.36
C LEU A 41 9.74 33.87 12.75
N LEU A 42 9.52 33.10 13.82
CA LEU A 42 9.68 33.58 15.18
C LEU A 42 11.14 33.94 15.49
N ARG A 43 12.13 33.19 15.03
CA ARG A 43 13.56 33.53 15.13
C ARG A 43 13.87 34.84 14.40
N GLY A 44 13.21 35.09 13.26
CA GLY A 44 13.29 36.36 12.53
C GLY A 44 12.46 37.49 13.15
N LYS A 45 11.83 37.27 14.32
CA LYS A 45 10.91 38.20 14.99
C LYS A 45 9.68 38.56 14.13
N GLU A 46 9.25 37.65 13.28
CA GLU A 46 8.07 37.80 12.45
C GLU A 46 6.90 36.98 13.00
N ALA A 47 5.68 37.50 12.87
CA ALA A 47 4.50 36.75 13.24
C ALA A 47 4.29 35.59 12.27
N PRO A 48 4.00 34.32 12.75
CA PRO A 48 3.82 33.17 11.90
C PRO A 48 2.62 33.32 10.96
N ALA A 49 2.91 33.44 9.65
CA ALA A 49 1.90 33.48 8.60
C ALA A 49 2.48 32.94 7.29
N TRP A 50 1.68 32.23 6.51
CA TRP A 50 2.10 31.68 5.22
C TRP A 50 2.49 32.76 4.20
N SER A 51 1.88 33.96 4.28
CA SER A 51 2.19 35.08 3.41
C SER A 51 3.59 35.68 3.65
N ARG A 52 4.24 35.30 4.74
CA ARG A 52 5.62 35.73 5.10
C ARG A 52 6.67 34.68 4.77
N VAL A 53 6.23 33.50 4.37
CA VAL A 53 7.16 32.40 3.97
C VAL A 53 7.78 32.76 2.63
N ALA A 54 9.07 33.08 2.65
CA ALA A 54 9.87 33.37 1.47
C ALA A 54 10.58 32.09 0.97
N ARG A 55 11.17 32.19 -0.22
CA ARG A 55 11.95 31.11 -0.85
C ARG A 55 13.09 30.60 0.03
N GLU A 56 13.75 31.52 0.76
CA GLU A 56 14.88 31.20 1.65
C GLU A 56 14.46 30.29 2.81
N HIS A 57 13.25 30.48 3.36
CA HIS A 57 12.71 29.63 4.40
C HIS A 57 12.50 28.19 3.88
N LEU A 58 11.99 28.05 2.66
CA LEU A 58 11.83 26.74 2.03
C LEU A 58 13.17 26.07 1.70
N GLN A 59 14.17 26.84 1.29
CA GLN A 59 15.53 26.30 1.09
C GLN A 59 16.12 25.76 2.39
N ARG A 60 15.95 26.49 3.51
CA ARG A 60 16.37 26.01 4.85
C ARG A 60 15.61 24.74 5.25
N TYR A 61 14.30 24.67 4.98
CA TYR A 61 13.52 23.47 5.23
C TYR A 61 14.05 22.27 4.45
N ILE A 62 14.44 22.47 3.19
CA ILE A 62 15.05 21.39 2.37
C ILE A 62 16.40 20.94 2.96
N LEU A 63 17.21 21.86 3.44
CA LEU A 63 18.48 21.54 4.11
C LEU A 63 18.22 20.77 5.41
N GLU A 64 17.22 21.18 6.19
CA GLU A 64 16.83 20.46 7.41
C GLU A 64 16.35 19.04 7.11
N MET A 65 15.57 18.82 6.05
CA MET A 65 15.19 17.49 5.61
C MET A 65 16.39 16.60 5.24
N ARG A 66 17.48 17.19 4.74
CA ARG A 66 18.74 16.46 4.47
C ARG A 66 19.45 16.08 5.77
N LYS A 67 19.53 16.99 6.73
CA LYS A 67 20.13 16.73 8.05
C LYS A 67 19.41 15.62 8.82
N ARG A 68 18.09 15.51 8.67
CA ARG A 68 17.26 14.45 9.27
C ARG A 68 17.28 13.13 8.51
N ASP A 69 18.17 12.95 7.54
CA ASP A 69 18.35 11.74 6.73
C ASP A 69 17.07 11.21 6.06
N TYR A 70 16.14 12.11 5.71
CA TYR A 70 14.97 11.69 4.93
C TYR A 70 15.40 11.14 3.56
N SER A 71 14.83 9.98 3.17
CA SER A 71 15.05 9.41 1.85
C SER A 71 14.67 10.39 0.72
N GLU A 72 15.30 10.24 -0.45
CA GLU A 72 14.99 11.09 -1.62
C GLU A 72 13.51 11.06 -2.00
N ALA A 73 12.88 9.89 -1.92
CA ALA A 73 11.45 9.73 -2.17
C ALA A 73 10.59 10.50 -1.16
N THR A 74 10.96 10.48 0.12
CA THR A 74 10.28 11.24 1.17
C THR A 74 10.44 12.74 0.94
N ARG A 75 11.65 13.21 0.64
CA ARG A 75 11.92 14.62 0.34
C ARG A 75 11.15 15.09 -0.91
N ALA A 76 11.13 14.30 -1.97
CA ALA A 76 10.37 14.60 -3.18
C ALA A 76 8.87 14.73 -2.90
N ARG A 77 8.28 13.84 -2.09
CA ARG A 77 6.87 13.90 -1.70
C ARG A 77 6.57 15.14 -0.88
N LYS A 78 7.41 15.47 0.12
CA LYS A 78 7.25 16.66 0.96
C LYS A 78 7.33 17.96 0.14
N ILE A 79 8.25 18.04 -0.82
CA ILE A 79 8.37 19.16 -1.74
C ILE A 79 7.14 19.25 -2.67
N ALA A 80 6.63 18.12 -3.15
CA ALA A 80 5.42 18.11 -3.96
C ALA A 80 4.19 18.59 -3.19
N ALA A 81 4.04 18.17 -1.92
CA ALA A 81 2.98 18.64 -1.03
C ALA A 81 3.11 20.17 -0.79
N ALA A 82 4.30 20.66 -0.50
CA ALA A 82 4.57 22.10 -0.31
C ALA A 82 4.21 22.91 -1.57
N ARG A 83 4.64 22.48 -2.76
CA ARG A 83 4.31 23.16 -4.02
C ARG A 83 2.81 23.22 -4.28
N SER A 84 2.11 22.11 -4.06
CA SER A 84 0.67 22.02 -4.25
C SER A 84 -0.05 22.96 -3.28
N PHE A 85 0.42 23.03 -2.05
CA PHE A 85 -0.12 23.89 -1.01
C PHE A 85 0.10 25.38 -1.31
N PHE A 86 1.34 25.80 -1.64
CA PHE A 86 1.61 27.21 -1.97
C PHE A 86 0.92 27.66 -3.26
N ARG A 87 0.73 26.77 -4.22
CA ARG A 87 -0.11 27.07 -5.40
C ARG A 87 -1.53 27.34 -5.00
N PHE A 88 -2.12 26.52 -4.15
CA PHE A 88 -3.46 26.73 -3.61
C PHE A 88 -3.57 28.06 -2.87
N LEU A 89 -2.59 28.42 -2.02
CA LEU A 89 -2.60 29.71 -1.32
C LEU A 89 -2.53 30.89 -2.28
N ALA A 90 -1.77 30.80 -3.36
CA ALA A 90 -1.70 31.83 -4.39
C ALA A 90 -3.03 31.97 -5.15
N GLU A 91 -3.67 30.85 -5.51
CA GLU A 91 -4.99 30.83 -6.16
C GLU A 91 -6.08 31.42 -5.24
N GLU A 92 -5.98 31.22 -3.93
CA GLU A 92 -6.88 31.79 -2.91
C GLU A 92 -6.56 33.24 -2.51
N GLY A 93 -5.55 33.87 -3.13
CA GLY A 93 -5.15 35.25 -2.81
C GLY A 93 -4.50 35.41 -1.44
N LYS A 94 -4.08 34.32 -0.78
CA LYS A 94 -3.45 34.31 0.55
C LYS A 94 -1.91 34.40 0.52
N GLY A 95 -1.32 34.60 -0.65
CA GLY A 95 0.10 34.79 -0.88
C GLY A 95 0.32 35.64 -2.13
N LYS A 96 1.35 36.52 -2.11
CA LYS A 96 1.68 37.37 -3.28
C LYS A 96 2.36 36.56 -4.40
N ASP A 97 3.21 35.59 -4.03
CA ASP A 97 3.99 34.75 -4.91
C ASP A 97 3.99 33.30 -4.42
N ASN A 98 4.29 32.35 -5.31
CA ASN A 98 4.48 30.97 -4.93
C ASN A 98 5.97 30.71 -4.60
N PRO A 99 6.38 30.73 -3.34
CA PRO A 99 7.79 30.60 -2.95
C PRO A 99 8.36 29.20 -3.28
N ALA A 100 7.50 28.24 -3.59
CA ALA A 100 7.88 26.88 -3.91
C ALA A 100 8.03 26.63 -5.43
N GLU A 101 7.72 27.59 -6.29
CA GLU A 101 7.73 27.41 -7.74
C GLU A 101 9.11 27.07 -8.29
N ALA A 102 10.14 27.79 -7.84
CA ALA A 102 11.52 27.61 -8.28
C ALA A 102 12.30 26.52 -7.56
N ILE A 103 11.64 25.74 -6.68
CA ILE A 103 12.30 24.66 -5.96
C ILE A 103 12.36 23.41 -6.84
N SER A 104 13.55 22.92 -7.14
CA SER A 104 13.71 21.64 -7.84
C SER A 104 13.40 20.45 -6.94
N SER A 105 12.55 19.54 -7.39
CA SER A 105 12.40 18.23 -6.71
C SER A 105 13.65 17.39 -6.90
N PRO A 106 14.11 16.68 -5.87
CA PRO A 106 15.16 15.68 -6.06
C PRO A 106 14.75 14.72 -7.19
N ARG A 107 15.69 14.41 -8.07
CA ARG A 107 15.49 13.33 -9.04
C ARG A 107 15.53 12.02 -8.26
N VAL A 108 14.39 11.45 -7.98
CA VAL A 108 14.30 10.11 -7.39
C VAL A 108 14.76 9.13 -8.47
N GLY A 109 15.94 8.57 -8.30
CA GLY A 109 16.41 7.49 -9.16
C GLY A 109 15.37 6.37 -9.16
N ARG A 110 14.91 5.93 -10.32
CA ARG A 110 14.05 4.75 -10.44
C ARG A 110 14.91 3.53 -10.16
N ALA A 111 15.12 3.20 -8.87
CA ALA A 111 15.60 1.86 -8.55
C ALA A 111 14.56 0.87 -9.10
N LEU A 112 15.02 -0.07 -9.94
CA LEU A 112 14.15 -1.16 -10.41
C LEU A 112 13.56 -1.86 -9.18
N PRO A 113 12.24 -2.08 -9.15
CA PRO A 113 11.61 -2.79 -8.04
C PRO A 113 12.27 -4.15 -7.89
N ARG A 114 12.82 -4.43 -6.70
CA ARG A 114 13.40 -5.74 -6.40
C ARG A 114 12.26 -6.76 -6.30
N THR A 115 12.36 -7.82 -7.08
CA THR A 115 11.54 -9.03 -6.94
C THR A 115 12.30 -10.08 -6.14
N ILE A 116 11.57 -10.99 -5.50
CA ILE A 116 12.14 -12.22 -4.96
C ILE A 116 11.81 -13.38 -5.90
N SER A 117 12.71 -14.32 -6.04
CA SER A 117 12.56 -15.49 -6.92
C SER A 117 11.50 -16.46 -6.40
N ILE A 118 11.03 -17.37 -7.28
CA ILE A 118 10.10 -18.45 -6.88
C ILE A 118 10.70 -19.30 -5.76
N ALA A 119 12.01 -19.58 -5.81
CA ALA A 119 12.71 -20.34 -4.78
C ALA A 119 12.72 -19.60 -3.42
N GLU A 120 12.91 -18.27 -3.44
CA GLU A 120 12.85 -17.45 -2.21
C GLU A 120 11.43 -17.37 -1.64
N VAL A 121 10.41 -17.24 -2.50
CA VAL A 121 9.00 -17.31 -2.06
C VAL A 121 8.71 -18.67 -1.43
N ARG A 122 9.11 -19.76 -2.08
CA ARG A 122 8.93 -21.11 -1.54
C ARG A 122 9.56 -21.23 -0.16
N ARG A 123 10.80 -20.82 0.01
CA ARG A 123 11.52 -20.85 1.29
C ARG A 123 10.82 -20.04 2.37
N LEU A 124 10.24 -18.86 2.02
CA LEU A 124 9.45 -18.07 2.95
C LEU A 124 8.20 -18.80 3.42
N LEU A 125 7.47 -19.42 2.50
CA LEU A 125 6.23 -20.16 2.79
C LEU A 125 6.50 -21.46 3.55
N GLU A 126 7.60 -22.16 3.26
CA GLU A 126 8.04 -23.34 3.99
C GLU A 126 8.48 -23.00 5.41
N GLU A 127 9.16 -21.88 5.62
CA GLU A 127 9.54 -21.42 6.97
C GLU A 127 8.32 -21.19 7.85
N VAL A 128 7.32 -20.46 7.36
CA VAL A 128 6.12 -20.20 8.16
C VAL A 128 5.30 -21.47 8.45
N ALA A 129 5.34 -22.44 7.54
CA ALA A 129 4.63 -23.71 7.70
C ALA A 129 5.20 -24.62 8.81
N GLN A 130 6.48 -24.41 9.21
CA GLN A 130 7.10 -25.19 10.28
C GLN A 130 6.61 -24.83 11.68
N GLY A 131 6.02 -23.64 11.85
CA GLY A 131 5.56 -23.18 13.15
C GLY A 131 4.25 -23.84 13.57
N GLN A 132 4.02 -23.84 14.88
CA GLN A 132 2.81 -24.41 15.49
C GLN A 132 2.00 -23.32 16.20
N GLY A 133 0.70 -23.55 16.31
CA GLY A 133 -0.23 -22.65 16.99
C GLY A 133 -1.05 -21.76 16.06
N PRO A 134 -2.09 -21.12 16.61
CA PRO A 134 -3.09 -20.39 15.83
C PRO A 134 -2.52 -19.16 15.13
N ASP A 135 -1.56 -18.46 15.75
CA ASP A 135 -0.88 -17.30 15.14
C ASP A 135 -0.08 -17.72 13.90
N THR A 136 0.67 -18.83 13.99
CA THR A 136 1.48 -19.31 12.86
C THR A 136 0.60 -19.80 11.71
N ARG A 137 -0.52 -20.48 12.00
CA ARG A 137 -1.51 -20.88 10.99
C ARG A 137 -2.13 -19.67 10.30
N ARG A 138 -2.42 -18.60 11.05
CA ARG A 138 -2.83 -17.31 10.50
C ARG A 138 -1.75 -16.76 9.56
N ASP A 139 -0.52 -16.69 10.01
CA ASP A 139 0.60 -16.12 9.27
C ASP A 139 0.82 -16.88 7.96
N GLN A 140 0.75 -18.22 8.00
CA GLN A 140 0.81 -19.09 6.83
C GLN A 140 -0.32 -18.78 5.84
N ALA A 141 -1.57 -18.71 6.32
CA ALA A 141 -2.72 -18.41 5.48
C ALA A 141 -2.63 -17.01 4.85
N MET A 142 -2.14 -16.03 5.59
CA MET A 142 -1.94 -14.66 5.07
C MET A 142 -0.87 -14.59 3.99
N LEU A 143 0.29 -15.20 4.20
CA LEU A 143 1.39 -15.17 3.24
C LEU A 143 1.07 -15.96 1.99
N GLU A 144 0.44 -17.12 2.14
CA GLU A 144 -0.04 -17.93 1.02
C GLU A 144 -1.07 -17.18 0.17
N LEU A 145 -2.10 -16.59 0.81
CA LEU A 145 -3.13 -15.83 0.10
C LEU A 145 -2.56 -14.59 -0.59
N LEU A 146 -1.65 -13.86 0.08
CA LEU A 146 -1.02 -12.67 -0.51
C LEU A 146 -0.24 -13.03 -1.78
N TYR A 147 0.51 -14.13 -1.77
CA TYR A 147 1.26 -14.57 -2.95
C TYR A 147 0.34 -15.21 -3.99
N ALA A 148 -0.65 -16.00 -3.60
CA ALA A 148 -1.60 -16.62 -4.52
C ALA A 148 -2.42 -15.57 -5.31
N SER A 149 -2.83 -14.49 -4.66
CA SER A 149 -3.73 -13.50 -5.26
C SER A 149 -3.04 -12.25 -5.79
N GLY A 150 -1.81 -11.98 -5.36
CA GLY A 150 -1.12 -10.73 -5.66
C GLY A 150 -1.85 -9.47 -5.16
N MET A 151 -2.81 -9.58 -4.24
CA MET A 151 -3.58 -8.45 -3.70
C MET A 151 -2.70 -7.44 -2.94
N ARG A 152 -3.23 -6.25 -2.66
CA ARG A 152 -2.56 -5.29 -1.79
C ARG A 152 -2.69 -5.70 -0.34
N VAL A 153 -1.69 -5.38 0.50
CA VAL A 153 -1.77 -5.66 1.95
C VAL A 153 -2.98 -5.02 2.61
N SER A 154 -3.42 -3.85 2.13
CA SER A 154 -4.65 -3.21 2.64
C SER A 154 -5.90 -4.01 2.32
N GLU A 155 -5.94 -4.65 1.16
CA GLU A 155 -7.03 -5.54 0.74
C GLU A 155 -6.99 -6.83 1.59
N LEU A 156 -5.82 -7.44 1.76
CA LEU A 156 -5.63 -8.64 2.58
C LEU A 156 -6.15 -8.47 4.02
N VAL A 157 -5.76 -7.41 4.69
CA VAL A 157 -6.17 -7.18 6.10
C VAL A 157 -7.62 -6.72 6.23
N SER A 158 -8.25 -6.24 5.16
CA SER A 158 -9.65 -5.84 5.16
C SER A 158 -10.63 -6.98 4.87
N LEU A 159 -10.14 -8.15 4.44
CA LEU A 159 -11.00 -9.30 4.12
C LEU A 159 -11.85 -9.73 5.30
N ASP A 160 -13.08 -10.06 5.00
CA ASP A 160 -14.01 -10.75 5.87
C ASP A 160 -14.06 -12.24 5.53
N LEU A 161 -14.65 -13.06 6.39
CA LEU A 161 -14.81 -14.50 6.15
C LEU A 161 -15.59 -14.77 4.86
N GLU A 162 -16.59 -13.97 4.56
CA GLU A 162 -17.46 -14.08 3.38
C GLU A 162 -16.79 -13.67 2.05
N ASP A 163 -15.60 -13.04 2.12
CA ASP A 163 -14.85 -12.64 0.93
C ASP A 163 -14.05 -13.78 0.30
N VAL A 164 -13.91 -14.91 1.00
CA VAL A 164 -13.14 -16.05 0.52
C VAL A 164 -14.05 -17.26 0.32
N ASP A 165 -14.10 -17.77 -0.90
CA ASP A 165 -14.76 -19.02 -1.23
C ASP A 165 -13.70 -20.09 -1.53
N THR A 166 -13.45 -20.95 -0.53
CA THR A 166 -12.46 -22.04 -0.66
C THR A 166 -12.96 -23.21 -1.48
N ARG A 167 -14.28 -23.33 -1.75
CA ARG A 167 -14.87 -24.38 -2.57
C ARG A 167 -14.74 -24.04 -4.05
N GLU A 168 -15.10 -22.80 -4.39
CA GLU A 168 -15.00 -22.29 -5.77
C GLU A 168 -13.58 -21.76 -6.10
N GLY A 169 -12.69 -21.65 -5.12
CA GLY A 169 -11.29 -21.28 -5.30
C GLY A 169 -11.05 -19.82 -5.67
N TYR A 170 -11.74 -18.90 -5.02
CA TYR A 170 -11.54 -17.48 -5.28
C TYR A 170 -11.59 -16.59 -4.02
N VAL A 171 -11.07 -15.37 -4.14
CA VAL A 171 -11.22 -14.29 -3.16
C VAL A 171 -11.79 -13.04 -3.82
N ARG A 172 -12.74 -12.40 -3.16
CA ARG A 172 -13.31 -11.11 -3.56
C ARG A 172 -12.56 -9.98 -2.89
N CYS A 173 -12.14 -9.00 -3.66
CA CYS A 173 -11.42 -7.82 -3.17
C CYS A 173 -12.17 -6.55 -3.53
N LEU A 174 -12.40 -5.69 -2.54
CA LEU A 174 -12.88 -4.34 -2.74
C LEU A 174 -11.71 -3.43 -3.12
N GLY A 175 -11.71 -2.95 -4.36
CA GLY A 175 -10.72 -2.01 -4.86
C GLY A 175 -11.07 -0.54 -4.57
N LYS A 176 -10.22 0.38 -5.00
CA LYS A 176 -10.45 1.83 -4.90
C LYS A 176 -11.72 2.23 -5.67
N GLY A 177 -12.67 2.88 -4.99
CA GLY A 177 -13.95 3.31 -5.56
C GLY A 177 -15.02 2.22 -5.54
N SER A 178 -14.99 1.33 -4.54
CA SER A 178 -15.98 0.25 -4.31
C SER A 178 -16.16 -0.71 -5.49
N ARG A 179 -15.14 -0.84 -6.34
CA ARG A 179 -15.15 -1.85 -7.40
C ARG A 179 -14.67 -3.16 -6.86
N GLU A 180 -15.52 -4.16 -6.95
CA GLU A 180 -15.17 -5.54 -6.62
C GLU A 180 -14.38 -6.17 -7.76
N ARG A 181 -13.42 -7.02 -7.41
CA ARG A 181 -12.80 -7.96 -8.33
C ARG A 181 -12.65 -9.31 -7.66
N VAL A 182 -12.83 -10.34 -8.44
CA VAL A 182 -12.64 -11.74 -8.03
C VAL A 182 -11.27 -12.18 -8.52
N ILE A 183 -10.49 -12.82 -7.64
CA ILE A 183 -9.15 -13.32 -7.94
C ILE A 183 -9.16 -14.82 -7.65
N PRO A 184 -8.84 -15.68 -8.62
CA PRO A 184 -8.69 -17.10 -8.38
C PRO A 184 -7.52 -17.38 -7.44
N ILE A 185 -7.65 -18.43 -6.64
CA ILE A 185 -6.60 -18.92 -5.75
C ILE A 185 -6.45 -20.44 -5.93
N HIS A 186 -5.22 -20.92 -5.87
CA HIS A 186 -4.90 -22.31 -6.12
C HIS A 186 -5.36 -23.23 -4.95
N PRO A 187 -5.54 -24.56 -5.20
CA PRO A 187 -6.11 -25.49 -4.22
C PRO A 187 -5.36 -25.54 -2.88
N GLN A 188 -4.04 -25.42 -2.89
CA GLN A 188 -3.25 -25.38 -1.66
C GLN A 188 -3.55 -24.15 -0.80
N ALA A 189 -3.75 -22.97 -1.42
CA ALA A 189 -4.17 -21.79 -0.70
C ALA A 189 -5.57 -21.95 -0.09
N CYS A 190 -6.49 -22.57 -0.82
CA CYS A 190 -7.82 -22.91 -0.32
C CYS A 190 -7.76 -23.80 0.92
N SER A 191 -6.98 -24.89 0.86
CA SER A 191 -6.81 -25.81 1.98
C SER A 191 -6.24 -25.14 3.24
N ILE A 192 -5.20 -24.32 3.07
CA ILE A 192 -4.58 -23.58 4.18
C ILE A 192 -5.56 -22.56 4.80
N LEU A 193 -6.32 -21.85 3.98
CA LEU A 193 -7.33 -20.91 4.42
C LEU A 193 -8.48 -21.58 5.16
N GLU A 194 -8.90 -22.74 4.68
CA GLU A 194 -9.95 -23.54 5.30
C GLU A 194 -9.52 -24.07 6.68
N GLU A 195 -8.31 -24.65 6.78
CA GLU A 195 -7.71 -25.08 8.04
C GLU A 195 -7.61 -23.91 9.03
N TYR A 196 -7.07 -22.77 8.57
CA TYR A 196 -6.99 -21.57 9.41
C TYR A 196 -8.36 -21.13 9.92
N SER A 197 -9.34 -21.01 9.02
CA SER A 197 -10.68 -20.47 9.36
C SER A 197 -11.44 -21.38 10.33
N LYS A 198 -11.33 -22.68 10.16
CA LYS A 198 -12.06 -23.69 10.97
C LYS A 198 -11.37 -24.02 12.28
N GLU A 199 -10.04 -24.16 12.28
CA GLU A 199 -9.31 -24.73 13.40
C GLU A 199 -8.48 -23.72 14.20
N ALA A 200 -7.86 -22.75 13.54
CA ALA A 200 -6.95 -21.81 14.18
C ALA A 200 -7.60 -20.48 14.55
N ARG A 201 -8.40 -19.90 13.65
CA ARG A 201 -9.07 -18.62 13.88
C ARG A 201 -9.95 -18.60 15.14
N PRO A 202 -10.77 -19.64 15.44
CA PRO A 202 -11.54 -19.65 16.70
C PRO A 202 -10.68 -19.57 17.95
N LYS A 203 -9.45 -20.12 17.91
CA LYS A 203 -8.49 -20.09 19.03
C LYS A 203 -7.85 -18.72 19.25
N LEU A 204 -7.96 -17.80 18.29
CA LEU A 204 -7.55 -16.40 18.43
C LEU A 204 -8.60 -15.52 19.13
N LEU A 205 -9.65 -16.14 19.66
CA LEU A 205 -10.70 -15.50 20.47
C LEU A 205 -11.32 -14.27 19.79
N PRO A 206 -11.93 -14.44 18.60
CA PRO A 206 -12.59 -13.33 17.93
C PRO A 206 -13.68 -12.72 18.79
N LEU A 207 -13.83 -11.40 18.72
CA LEU A 207 -14.95 -10.72 19.37
C LEU A 207 -16.27 -11.23 18.79
N PRO A 208 -17.35 -11.32 19.59
CA PRO A 208 -18.65 -11.73 19.09
C PRO A 208 -19.08 -10.89 17.88
N GLY A 209 -19.42 -11.56 16.76
CA GLY A 209 -19.83 -10.90 15.52
C GLY A 209 -18.68 -10.33 14.68
N ASP A 210 -17.42 -10.49 15.05
CA ASP A 210 -16.30 -10.06 14.22
C ASP A 210 -16.17 -10.93 12.96
N LYS A 211 -16.37 -10.30 11.82
CA LYS A 211 -16.30 -10.92 10.50
C LYS A 211 -14.89 -10.99 9.92
N ALA A 212 -13.92 -10.29 10.54
CA ALA A 212 -12.56 -10.21 10.00
C ALA A 212 -11.96 -11.60 9.77
N LEU A 213 -11.45 -11.84 8.57
CA LEU A 213 -10.77 -13.10 8.26
C LEU A 213 -9.51 -13.25 9.13
N PHE A 214 -8.66 -12.24 9.16
CA PHE A 214 -7.37 -12.29 9.86
C PHE A 214 -7.38 -11.48 11.15
N LEU A 215 -7.08 -12.14 12.25
CA LEU A 215 -7.11 -11.59 13.61
C LEU A 215 -5.70 -11.44 14.19
N ASN A 216 -5.53 -10.44 15.02
CA ASN A 216 -4.35 -10.31 15.88
C ASN A 216 -4.52 -11.18 17.16
N HIS A 217 -3.50 -11.21 18.02
CA HIS A 217 -3.51 -11.93 19.30
C HIS A 217 -4.56 -11.45 20.32
N ARG A 218 -5.27 -10.32 20.03
CA ARG A 218 -6.35 -9.77 20.86
C ARG A 218 -7.73 -10.07 20.28
N GLY A 219 -7.83 -10.95 19.29
CA GLY A 219 -9.08 -11.28 18.62
C GLY A 219 -9.65 -10.19 17.72
N GLN A 220 -8.88 -9.14 17.41
CA GLN A 220 -9.30 -8.02 16.57
C GLN A 220 -8.68 -8.13 15.17
N ARG A 221 -9.29 -7.46 14.18
CA ARG A 221 -8.76 -7.37 12.81
C ARG A 221 -7.28 -6.96 12.80
N LEU A 222 -6.47 -7.72 12.07
CA LEU A 222 -5.04 -7.43 11.93
C LEU A 222 -4.82 -6.14 11.13
N THR A 223 -3.86 -5.33 11.57
CA THR A 223 -3.50 -4.09 10.87
C THR A 223 -2.42 -4.32 9.81
N ARG A 224 -2.29 -3.39 8.84
CA ARG A 224 -1.20 -3.41 7.86
C ARG A 224 0.18 -3.42 8.54
N GLN A 225 0.34 -2.68 9.63
CA GLN A 225 1.59 -2.63 10.39
C GLN A 225 1.88 -3.97 11.06
N GLY A 226 0.86 -4.61 11.65
CA GLY A 226 0.97 -5.96 12.22
C GLY A 226 1.43 -6.98 11.18
N PHE A 227 0.79 -6.99 10.02
CA PHE A 227 1.22 -7.86 8.92
C PHE A 227 2.66 -7.59 8.46
N TRP A 228 3.06 -6.31 8.38
CA TRP A 228 4.42 -5.96 8.00
C TRP A 228 5.46 -6.51 9.00
N GLN A 229 5.16 -6.48 10.29
CA GLN A 229 6.03 -7.06 11.33
C GLN A 229 6.12 -8.59 11.20
N ILE A 230 4.98 -9.26 10.96
CA ILE A 230 4.90 -10.71 10.70
C ILE A 230 5.77 -11.08 9.51
N LEU A 231 5.55 -10.46 8.36
CA LEU A 231 6.32 -10.72 7.14
C LEU A 231 7.82 -10.52 7.36
N ARG A 232 8.20 -9.44 8.05
CA ARG A 232 9.61 -9.17 8.37
C ARG A 232 10.23 -10.26 9.23
N GLY A 233 9.51 -10.72 10.25
CA GLY A 233 9.97 -11.79 11.15
C GLY A 233 10.20 -13.10 10.40
N HIS A 234 9.25 -13.54 9.58
CA HIS A 234 9.37 -14.76 8.78
C HIS A 234 10.43 -14.65 7.69
N ALA A 235 10.55 -13.50 7.02
CA ALA A 235 11.61 -13.27 6.03
C ALA A 235 13.01 -13.37 6.66
N GLN A 236 13.19 -12.84 7.87
CA GLN A 236 14.45 -12.93 8.59
C GLN A 236 14.79 -14.39 8.95
N LYS A 237 13.84 -15.16 9.45
CA LYS A 237 14.00 -16.60 9.77
C LYS A 237 14.30 -17.42 8.53
N ALA A 238 13.66 -17.10 7.40
CA ALA A 238 13.91 -17.73 6.10
C ALA A 238 15.29 -17.36 5.49
N GLY A 239 16.11 -16.54 6.17
CA GLY A 239 17.39 -16.06 5.64
C GLY A 239 17.24 -15.15 4.42
N LEU A 240 16.06 -14.53 4.26
CA LEU A 240 15.80 -13.54 3.24
C LEU A 240 16.10 -12.14 3.79
N GLY A 241 16.67 -11.28 2.95
CA GLY A 241 16.89 -9.90 3.33
C GLY A 241 15.59 -9.14 3.53
N LYS A 242 15.58 -7.84 3.25
CA LYS A 242 14.37 -7.03 3.38
C LYS A 242 13.31 -7.45 2.36
N VAL A 243 12.26 -8.13 2.81
CA VAL A 243 11.07 -8.46 2.04
C VAL A 243 9.93 -7.54 2.45
N THR A 244 9.16 -7.04 1.49
CA THR A 244 8.00 -6.18 1.72
C THR A 244 6.75 -6.75 1.04
N PRO A 245 5.53 -6.41 1.50
CA PRO A 245 4.31 -6.84 0.83
C PRO A 245 4.26 -6.41 -0.64
N HIS A 246 4.81 -5.24 -0.95
CA HIS A 246 4.88 -4.74 -2.32
C HIS A 246 5.82 -5.56 -3.20
N MET A 247 6.92 -6.05 -2.64
CA MET A 247 7.83 -6.97 -3.34
C MET A 247 7.13 -8.30 -3.65
N LEU A 248 6.40 -8.90 -2.69
CA LEU A 248 5.63 -10.13 -2.92
C LEU A 248 4.60 -9.96 -4.06
N ARG A 249 3.85 -8.87 -4.03
CA ARG A 249 2.90 -8.57 -5.11
C ARG A 249 3.60 -8.36 -6.47
N HIS A 250 4.74 -7.68 -6.49
CA HIS A 250 5.50 -7.49 -7.72
C HIS A 250 6.09 -8.81 -8.22
N SER A 251 6.56 -9.67 -7.31
CA SER A 251 7.02 -11.02 -7.64
C SER A 251 5.89 -11.88 -8.21
N PHE A 252 4.69 -11.84 -7.62
CA PHE A 252 3.50 -12.48 -8.21
C PHE A 252 3.30 -12.04 -9.67
N ALA A 253 3.28 -10.73 -9.94
CA ALA A 253 3.10 -10.22 -11.30
C ALA A 253 4.17 -10.74 -12.26
N THR A 254 5.45 -10.66 -11.85
CA THR A 254 6.59 -11.11 -12.64
C THR A 254 6.55 -12.62 -12.88
N HIS A 255 6.21 -13.41 -11.86
CA HIS A 255 6.12 -14.87 -11.98
C HIS A 255 4.97 -15.32 -12.87
N MET A 256 3.81 -14.64 -12.79
CA MET A 256 2.69 -14.88 -13.71
C MET A 256 3.09 -14.61 -15.16
N LEU A 257 3.72 -13.48 -15.45
CA LEU A 257 4.22 -13.16 -16.79
C LEU A 257 5.24 -14.19 -17.28
N SER A 258 6.20 -14.56 -16.43
CA SER A 258 7.21 -15.60 -16.73
C SER A 258 6.58 -16.98 -16.91
N GLY A 259 5.44 -17.25 -16.26
CA GLY A 259 4.64 -18.46 -16.42
C GLY A 259 3.78 -18.50 -17.69
N GLY A 260 3.79 -17.40 -18.48
CA GLY A 260 3.09 -17.29 -19.76
C GLY A 260 1.74 -16.58 -19.70
N ALA A 261 1.39 -15.93 -18.57
CA ALA A 261 0.23 -15.05 -18.54
C ALA A 261 0.48 -13.82 -19.40
N ASP A 262 -0.54 -13.36 -20.11
CA ASP A 262 -0.47 -12.11 -20.81
C ASP A 262 -0.57 -10.91 -19.82
N LEU A 263 0.01 -9.78 -20.23
CA LEU A 263 0.09 -8.58 -19.39
C LEU A 263 -1.29 -8.06 -18.96
N ARG A 264 -2.29 -8.19 -19.81
CA ARG A 264 -3.65 -7.71 -19.55
C ARG A 264 -4.32 -8.53 -18.45
N SER A 265 -4.24 -9.86 -18.53
CA SER A 265 -4.75 -10.76 -17.48
C SER A 265 -4.11 -10.44 -16.13
N VAL A 266 -2.79 -10.22 -16.10
CA VAL A 266 -2.09 -9.85 -14.86
C VAL A 266 -2.54 -8.48 -14.34
N GLN A 267 -2.77 -7.50 -15.20
CA GLN A 267 -3.28 -6.19 -14.81
C GLN A 267 -4.70 -6.25 -14.24
N GLU A 268 -5.57 -7.09 -14.79
CA GLU A 268 -6.93 -7.32 -14.29
C GLU A 268 -6.90 -7.98 -12.90
N LEU A 269 -6.13 -9.04 -12.71
CA LEU A 269 -5.91 -9.68 -11.40
C LEU A 269 -5.42 -8.68 -10.36
N LEU A 270 -4.51 -7.79 -10.74
CA LEU A 270 -3.95 -6.79 -9.84
C LEU A 270 -4.86 -5.57 -9.62
N GLY A 271 -5.89 -5.35 -10.43
CA GLY A 271 -6.77 -4.19 -10.34
C GLY A 271 -6.06 -2.87 -10.66
N HIS A 272 -5.31 -2.81 -11.77
CA HIS A 272 -4.66 -1.61 -12.26
C HIS A 272 -5.64 -0.74 -13.05
N ARG A 273 -5.68 0.56 -12.74
CA ARG A 273 -6.72 1.51 -13.19
C ARG A 273 -6.46 2.14 -14.56
N HIS A 274 -5.26 2.04 -15.12
CA HIS A 274 -4.87 2.72 -16.35
C HIS A 274 -4.56 1.74 -17.47
N ILE A 275 -5.59 1.45 -18.27
CA ILE A 275 -5.39 1.27 -19.70
C ILE A 275 -5.84 2.59 -20.30
N SER A 276 -4.88 3.46 -20.66
CA SER A 276 -5.14 4.57 -21.57
C SER A 276 -5.45 3.93 -22.92
N THR A 277 -6.67 3.76 -23.23
CA THR A 277 -7.28 3.92 -24.58
C THR A 277 -8.69 3.32 -24.54
N THR A 278 -9.61 4.15 -24.89
CA THR A 278 -10.98 3.83 -25.24
C THR A 278 -11.00 2.85 -26.41
N GLN A 279 -10.95 1.55 -26.11
CA GLN A 279 -11.41 0.53 -27.03
C GLN A 279 -12.26 -0.46 -26.25
N VAL A 280 -13.49 -0.58 -26.71
CA VAL A 280 -14.50 -1.56 -26.32
C VAL A 280 -13.89 -2.95 -26.51
N TYR A 281 -13.33 -3.52 -25.43
CA TYR A 281 -12.92 -4.93 -25.40
C TYR A 281 -13.58 -5.62 -24.22
N THR A 282 -14.32 -6.63 -24.58
CA THR A 282 -14.96 -7.65 -23.76
C THR A 282 -14.13 -7.95 -22.50
N HIS A 283 -14.77 -7.83 -21.33
CA HIS A 283 -14.25 -8.37 -20.08
C HIS A 283 -13.86 -9.83 -20.30
N LEU A 284 -12.66 -10.23 -19.88
CA LEU A 284 -12.29 -11.64 -19.81
C LEU A 284 -13.35 -12.34 -18.94
N THR A 285 -13.85 -13.47 -19.41
CA THR A 285 -14.75 -14.26 -18.57
C THR A 285 -13.98 -14.81 -17.37
N MET A 286 -14.68 -15.08 -16.26
CA MET A 286 -14.05 -15.69 -15.08
C MET A 286 -13.32 -17.00 -15.43
N GLU A 287 -13.87 -17.81 -16.34
CA GLU A 287 -13.23 -19.02 -16.84
C GLU A 287 -11.89 -18.75 -17.55
N GLN A 288 -11.80 -17.68 -18.33
CA GLN A 288 -10.56 -17.31 -18.99
C GLN A 288 -9.51 -16.87 -17.96
N VAL A 289 -9.90 -16.10 -16.94
CA VAL A 289 -9.03 -15.66 -15.87
C VAL A 289 -8.51 -16.85 -15.07
N HIS A 290 -9.38 -17.81 -14.70
CA HIS A 290 -8.99 -19.04 -14.03
C HIS A 290 -8.02 -19.87 -14.88
N ARG A 291 -8.30 -20.07 -16.15
CA ARG A 291 -7.43 -20.83 -17.06
C ARG A 291 -6.02 -20.22 -17.19
N VAL A 292 -5.94 -18.89 -17.30
CA VAL A 292 -4.64 -18.19 -17.35
C VAL A 292 -3.92 -18.32 -16.01
N TYR A 293 -4.64 -18.19 -14.90
CA TYR A 293 -4.08 -18.32 -13.55
C TYR A 293 -3.49 -19.73 -13.35
N ASP A 294 -4.26 -20.78 -13.59
CA ASP A 294 -3.86 -22.18 -13.39
C ASP A 294 -2.64 -22.56 -14.24
N LYS A 295 -2.59 -22.07 -15.49
CA LYS A 295 -1.47 -22.31 -16.38
C LYS A 295 -0.19 -21.60 -15.95
N SER A 296 -0.31 -20.42 -15.35
CA SER A 296 0.82 -19.49 -15.21
C SER A 296 1.30 -19.30 -13.77
N HIS A 297 0.45 -19.55 -12.75
CA HIS A 297 0.84 -19.39 -11.36
C HIS A 297 1.78 -20.52 -10.90
N PRO A 298 2.96 -20.23 -10.29
CA PRO A 298 3.96 -21.25 -9.94
C PRO A 298 3.46 -22.32 -8.97
N ARG A 299 2.40 -22.07 -8.20
CA ARG A 299 1.83 -23.00 -7.20
C ARG A 299 0.46 -23.55 -7.58
N ALA A 300 -0.04 -23.25 -8.75
CA ALA A 300 -1.27 -23.84 -9.29
C ALA A 300 -1.01 -25.15 -10.08
N LYS A 301 0.27 -25.52 -10.23
CA LYS A 301 0.72 -26.74 -10.94
C LYS A 301 0.88 -27.89 -9.98
#